data_c98bb7886cfc3431f263a3e7cc650507
#
_entry.id   c98bb7886cfc3431f263a3e7cc650507
#
_cell.length_a   1.000
_cell.length_b   1.000
_cell.length_c   1.000
_cell.angle_alpha   90.00
_cell.angle_beta   90.00
_cell.angle_gamma   90.00
#
_symmetry.space_group_name_H-M   'P 1'
#
loop_
_entity.id
_entity.type
_entity.pdbx_description
1 polymer ?
#
loop_
_entity_poly.entity_id
_entity_poly.type
_entity_poly.pdbx_seq_one_letter_code
_entity_poly.pdbx_strand_id
1 'polypeptide(L)'
;LDDGSLSVQELEVQKENLNDGYLSFTYRNIYTEAFKLLNTPYCWGDYDVKGRDCSSTLNAIYKCFGFDMPRNTSNQRKIPGFSENVSGLTTEKLVQYQNCTMIFTSSHVMLYIGCDLEGTPYLLHNSGGCKLQKAQSYGLNNIISILKIY
;
A
#
# COMPACT_ATOMS: atom_id res chain seq x y z
N LEU A 1 7.31 -8.91 -30.08
CA LEU A 1 7.19 -9.51 -31.42
C LEU A 1 7.51 -11.00 -31.32
N ASP A 2 6.74 -11.83 -32.03
CA ASP A 2 6.84 -13.30 -31.92
C ASP A 2 8.16 -13.87 -32.49
N ASP A 3 8.91 -13.06 -33.20
CA ASP A 3 10.22 -13.39 -33.78
C ASP A 3 11.40 -13.03 -32.86
N GLY A 4 11.12 -12.56 -31.65
CA GLY A 4 12.14 -12.14 -30.70
C GLY A 4 12.78 -10.78 -31.02
N SER A 5 12.30 -10.04 -32.01
CA SER A 5 12.78 -8.69 -32.31
C SER A 5 12.31 -7.68 -31.26
N LEU A 6 13.14 -6.66 -31.00
CA LEU A 6 12.81 -5.57 -30.09
C LEU A 6 12.06 -4.48 -30.86
N SER A 7 10.88 -4.10 -30.38
CA SER A 7 10.18 -2.91 -30.84
C SER A 7 10.40 -1.77 -29.85
N VAL A 8 10.95 -0.67 -30.31
CA VAL A 8 11.15 0.54 -29.51
C VAL A 8 10.18 1.59 -30.00
N GLN A 9 9.40 2.16 -29.08
CA GLN A 9 8.49 3.27 -29.33
C GLN A 9 8.92 4.47 -28.49
N GLU A 10 8.92 5.63 -29.08
CA GLU A 10 9.05 6.89 -28.34
C GLU A 10 7.76 7.16 -27.56
N LEU A 11 7.89 7.47 -26.28
CA LEU A 11 6.79 7.87 -25.41
C LEU A 11 7.03 9.29 -24.94
N GLU A 12 6.09 10.19 -25.29
CA GLU A 12 6.08 11.51 -24.70
C GLU A 12 5.52 11.46 -23.30
N VAL A 13 6.34 11.83 -22.31
CA VAL A 13 5.92 11.94 -20.91
C VAL A 13 5.99 13.41 -20.49
N GLN A 14 4.92 13.90 -19.91
CA GLN A 14 4.86 15.27 -19.41
C GLN A 14 5.85 15.47 -18.27
N LYS A 15 6.61 16.56 -18.27
CA LYS A 15 7.69 16.83 -17.31
C LYS A 15 7.22 16.77 -15.85
N GLU A 16 6.01 17.21 -15.58
CA GLU A 16 5.39 17.17 -14.23
C GLU A 16 5.13 15.75 -13.71
N ASN A 17 5.13 14.76 -14.60
CA ASN A 17 4.99 13.35 -14.26
C ASN A 17 6.34 12.64 -14.08
N LEU A 18 7.45 13.39 -14.21
CA LEU A 18 8.80 12.88 -14.03
C LEU A 18 9.38 13.42 -12.73
N ASN A 19 10.08 12.56 -12.00
CA ASN A 19 10.88 12.93 -10.86
C ASN A 19 12.32 12.43 -11.06
N ASP A 20 13.29 13.26 -10.74
CA ASP A 20 14.69 12.86 -10.79
C ASP A 20 15.05 12.10 -9.50
N GLY A 21 15.08 10.79 -9.59
CA GLY A 21 15.28 9.88 -8.47
C GLY A 21 13.99 9.54 -7.71
N TYR A 22 14.14 9.21 -6.43
CA TYR A 22 13.01 8.85 -5.57
C TYR A 22 12.32 10.06 -4.97
N LEU A 23 11.02 9.94 -4.72
CA LEU A 23 10.26 10.96 -4.00
C LEU A 23 10.73 11.06 -2.54
N SER A 24 10.67 12.25 -1.98
CA SER A 24 10.88 12.43 -0.53
C SER A 24 9.84 11.65 0.27
N PHE A 25 10.29 10.88 1.27
CA PHE A 25 9.43 10.04 2.10
C PHE A 25 8.66 10.91 3.12
N THR A 26 7.50 11.41 2.70
CA THR A 26 6.59 12.25 3.50
C THR A 26 5.17 11.70 3.44
N TYR A 27 4.36 11.96 4.46
CA TYR A 27 2.95 11.57 4.46
C TYR A 27 2.20 12.09 3.23
N ARG A 28 2.44 13.35 2.85
CA ARG A 28 1.82 13.94 1.65
C ARG A 28 2.12 13.12 0.41
N ASN A 29 3.39 12.80 0.17
CA ASN A 29 3.79 12.04 -1.01
C ASN A 29 3.25 10.60 -0.95
N ILE A 30 3.27 9.95 0.23
CA ILE A 30 2.70 8.61 0.41
C ILE A 30 1.20 8.62 0.06
N TYR A 31 0.44 9.61 0.54
CA TYR A 31 -0.98 9.73 0.22
C TYR A 31 -1.20 10.00 -1.27
N THR A 32 -0.40 10.88 -1.88
CA THR A 32 -0.48 11.17 -3.31
C THR A 32 -0.31 9.90 -4.13
N GLU A 33 0.71 9.10 -3.85
CA GLU A 33 0.96 7.85 -4.59
C GLU A 33 -0.09 6.77 -4.25
N ALA A 34 -0.52 6.67 -3.00
CA ALA A 34 -1.55 5.74 -2.59
C ALA A 34 -2.91 6.03 -3.27
N PHE A 35 -3.30 7.29 -3.37
CA PHE A 35 -4.60 7.67 -3.95
C PHE A 35 -4.64 7.55 -5.47
N LYS A 36 -3.50 7.62 -6.16
CA LYS A 36 -3.42 7.29 -7.59
C LYS A 36 -3.82 5.84 -7.89
N LEU A 37 -3.71 4.95 -6.90
CA LEU A 37 -4.04 3.54 -7.05
C LEU A 37 -5.51 3.22 -6.75
N LEU A 38 -6.31 4.18 -6.29
CA LEU A 38 -7.74 3.96 -6.07
C LEU A 38 -8.42 3.45 -7.34
N ASN A 39 -9.33 2.50 -7.16
CA ASN A 39 -10.05 1.79 -8.22
C ASN A 39 -9.18 0.88 -9.11
N THR A 40 -7.89 0.69 -8.82
CA THR A 40 -7.09 -0.34 -9.50
C THR A 40 -7.74 -1.71 -9.26
N PRO A 41 -8.02 -2.50 -10.32
CA PRO A 41 -8.61 -3.83 -10.18
C PRO A 41 -7.76 -4.74 -9.30
N TYR A 42 -8.42 -5.64 -8.57
CA TYR A 42 -7.72 -6.71 -7.87
C TYR A 42 -7.35 -7.83 -8.85
N CYS A 43 -6.07 -8.17 -8.88
CA CYS A 43 -5.57 -9.32 -9.64
C CYS A 43 -4.53 -10.05 -8.79
N TRP A 44 -4.86 -11.25 -8.36
CA TRP A 44 -3.97 -12.04 -7.51
C TRP A 44 -2.69 -12.43 -8.25
N GLY A 45 -1.55 -12.15 -7.62
CA GLY A 45 -0.24 -12.47 -8.20
C GLY A 45 0.27 -11.46 -9.24
N ASP A 46 -0.56 -10.50 -9.67
CA ASP A 46 -0.17 -9.49 -10.65
C ASP A 46 0.47 -8.27 -9.99
N TYR A 47 1.24 -7.54 -10.79
CA TYR A 47 1.97 -6.34 -10.37
C TYR A 47 1.47 -5.07 -11.03
N ASP A 48 0.87 -5.15 -12.24
CA ASP A 48 0.91 -3.98 -13.09
C ASP A 48 -0.27 -3.84 -14.06
N VAL A 49 -0.27 -4.56 -15.16
CA VAL A 49 -1.08 -4.22 -16.33
C VAL A 49 -2.55 -4.59 -16.17
N LYS A 50 -2.85 -5.68 -15.48
CA LYS A 50 -4.23 -6.19 -15.30
C LYS A 50 -4.83 -5.80 -13.96
N GLY A 51 -3.97 -5.44 -13.01
CA GLY A 51 -4.36 -5.10 -11.66
C GLY A 51 -3.25 -5.36 -10.63
N ARG A 52 -3.61 -5.30 -9.37
CA ARG A 52 -2.69 -5.52 -8.24
C ARG A 52 -3.37 -6.31 -7.14
N ASP A 53 -2.62 -7.11 -6.40
CA ASP A 53 -3.09 -7.63 -5.11
C ASP A 53 -2.72 -6.69 -3.94
N CYS A 54 -3.04 -7.08 -2.71
CA CYS A 54 -2.80 -6.24 -1.54
C CYS A 54 -1.32 -5.88 -1.34
N SER A 55 -0.42 -6.86 -1.46
CA SER A 55 1.01 -6.65 -1.25
C SER A 55 1.68 -5.90 -2.41
N SER A 56 1.28 -6.14 -3.66
CA SER A 56 1.79 -5.40 -4.80
C SER A 56 1.28 -3.95 -4.85
N THR A 57 0.12 -3.67 -4.26
CA THR A 57 -0.36 -2.29 -4.07
C THR A 57 0.56 -1.52 -3.14
N LEU A 58 0.94 -2.07 -1.99
CA LEU A 58 1.89 -1.42 -1.08
C LEU A 58 3.29 -1.33 -1.70
N ASN A 59 3.73 -2.36 -2.41
CA ASN A 59 5.00 -2.32 -3.13
C ASN A 59 5.06 -1.15 -4.11
N ALA A 60 4.00 -0.93 -4.90
CA ALA A 60 3.92 0.20 -5.84
C ALA A 60 4.06 1.55 -5.13
N ILE A 61 3.38 1.74 -3.99
CA ILE A 61 3.47 2.98 -3.20
C ILE A 61 4.91 3.19 -2.71
N TYR A 62 5.48 2.20 -2.03
CA TYR A 62 6.78 2.35 -1.37
C TYR A 62 7.96 2.37 -2.35
N LYS A 63 7.81 1.76 -3.53
CA LYS A 63 8.82 1.80 -4.60
C LYS A 63 9.10 3.22 -5.08
N CYS A 64 8.10 4.11 -5.06
CA CYS A 64 8.28 5.52 -5.40
C CYS A 64 9.27 6.24 -4.47
N PHE A 65 9.53 5.68 -3.29
CA PHE A 65 10.44 6.21 -2.26
C PHE A 65 11.75 5.41 -2.16
N GLY A 66 12.00 4.50 -3.09
CA GLY A 66 13.21 3.66 -3.10
C GLY A 66 13.16 2.42 -2.21
N PHE A 67 12.00 2.08 -1.64
CA PHE A 67 11.83 0.85 -0.86
C PHE A 67 11.41 -0.29 -1.80
N ASP A 68 12.30 -1.26 -2.00
CA ASP A 68 11.98 -2.50 -2.72
C ASP A 68 11.43 -3.52 -1.73
N MET A 69 10.12 -3.52 -1.60
CA MET A 69 9.42 -4.38 -0.64
C MET A 69 9.30 -5.81 -1.15
N PRO A 70 9.35 -6.81 -0.24
CA PRO A 70 9.11 -8.19 -0.62
C PRO A 70 7.75 -8.37 -1.30
N ARG A 71 7.69 -9.36 -2.23
CA ARG A 71 6.48 -9.61 -3.00
C ARG A 71 5.29 -10.03 -2.15
N ASN A 72 5.51 -10.89 -1.16
CA ASN A 72 4.43 -11.52 -0.41
C ASN A 72 4.19 -10.83 0.92
N THR A 73 2.92 -10.72 1.33
CA THR A 73 2.48 -10.16 2.62
C THR A 73 3.24 -10.76 3.82
N SER A 74 3.47 -12.07 3.83
CA SER A 74 4.20 -12.75 4.92
C SER A 74 5.66 -12.30 5.04
N ASN A 75 6.29 -11.90 3.95
CA ASN A 75 7.65 -11.38 3.93
C ASN A 75 7.68 -9.87 4.19
N GLN A 76 6.69 -9.11 3.68
CA GLN A 76 6.54 -7.69 3.99
C GLN A 76 6.43 -7.45 5.50
N ARG A 77 5.73 -8.32 6.23
CA ARG A 77 5.62 -8.24 7.69
C ARG A 77 6.95 -8.37 8.44
N LYS A 78 7.99 -8.88 7.79
CA LYS A 78 9.32 -9.13 8.38
C LYS A 78 10.37 -8.08 8.04
N ILE A 79 10.04 -7.09 7.23
CA ILE A 79 11.00 -6.03 6.88
C ILE A 79 11.39 -5.23 8.11
N PRO A 80 12.62 -4.66 8.15
CA PRO A 80 13.05 -3.83 9.26
C PRO A 80 12.13 -2.62 9.47
N GLY A 81 11.81 -2.34 10.71
CA GLY A 81 10.95 -1.23 11.11
C GLY A 81 10.40 -1.44 12.52
N PHE A 82 9.59 -0.51 13.00
CA PHE A 82 8.83 -0.72 14.22
C PHE A 82 7.70 -1.72 13.94
N SER A 83 7.77 -2.90 14.54
CA SER A 83 6.75 -3.93 14.40
C SER A 83 6.20 -4.37 15.76
N GLU A 84 4.91 -4.64 15.80
CA GLU A 84 4.21 -5.16 16.98
C GLU A 84 3.30 -6.31 16.55
N ASN A 85 3.36 -7.43 17.27
CA ASN A 85 2.36 -8.48 17.15
C ASN A 85 1.15 -8.11 17.99
N VAL A 86 -0.03 -8.20 17.41
CA VAL A 86 -1.30 -7.90 18.08
C VAL A 86 -2.25 -9.07 17.93
N SER A 87 -3.16 -9.23 18.89
CA SER A 87 -4.24 -10.22 18.84
C SER A 87 -5.57 -9.51 18.66
N GLY A 88 -5.81 -9.07 17.43
CA GLY A 88 -6.91 -8.15 17.09
C GLY A 88 -6.55 -6.69 17.41
N LEU A 89 -7.32 -5.79 16.86
CA LEU A 89 -7.21 -4.35 17.05
C LEU A 89 -8.58 -3.75 17.29
N THR A 90 -8.67 -2.80 18.19
CA THR A 90 -9.85 -1.94 18.29
C THR A 90 -9.63 -0.64 17.54
N THR A 91 -10.70 0.08 17.23
CA THR A 91 -10.62 1.38 16.58
C THR A 91 -9.83 2.38 17.44
N GLU A 92 -10.07 2.35 18.76
CA GLU A 92 -9.41 3.23 19.74
C GLU A 92 -7.90 2.97 19.81
N LYS A 93 -7.48 1.72 19.64
CA LYS A 93 -6.05 1.37 19.57
C LYS A 93 -5.46 1.75 18.20
N LEU A 94 -6.22 1.53 17.12
CA LEU A 94 -5.76 1.87 15.77
C LEU A 94 -5.40 3.35 15.62
N VAL A 95 -6.22 4.24 16.16
CA VAL A 95 -5.99 5.70 16.06
C VAL A 95 -4.77 6.20 16.84
N GLN A 96 -4.20 5.38 17.71
CA GLN A 96 -2.96 5.70 18.43
C GLN A 96 -1.70 5.42 17.57
N TYR A 97 -1.83 4.63 16.53
CA TYR A 97 -0.71 4.41 15.61
C TYR A 97 -0.54 5.59 14.66
N GLN A 98 0.69 5.76 14.21
CA GLN A 98 0.98 6.80 13.23
C GLN A 98 0.37 6.45 11.86
N ASN A 99 0.02 7.48 11.12
CA ASN A 99 -0.44 7.33 9.75
C ASN A 99 0.61 6.59 8.90
N CYS A 100 0.17 5.92 7.86
CA CYS A 100 0.98 5.07 7.00
C CYS A 100 1.59 3.84 7.71
N THR A 101 1.04 3.43 8.86
CA THR A 101 1.34 2.13 9.46
C THR A 101 0.70 1.02 8.62
N MET A 102 1.49 0.01 8.27
CA MET A 102 0.99 -1.20 7.62
C MET A 102 0.33 -2.12 8.64
N ILE A 103 -0.80 -2.67 8.28
CA ILE A 103 -1.62 -3.54 9.13
C ILE A 103 -1.80 -4.87 8.43
N PHE A 104 -1.52 -5.96 9.14
CA PHE A 104 -1.50 -7.30 8.58
C PHE A 104 -2.52 -8.21 9.24
N THR A 105 -3.23 -8.98 8.41
CA THR A 105 -3.89 -10.23 8.79
C THR A 105 -2.99 -11.41 8.41
N SER A 106 -3.47 -12.64 8.56
CA SER A 106 -2.74 -13.84 8.13
C SER A 106 -2.43 -13.86 6.63
N SER A 107 -3.26 -13.25 5.80
CA SER A 107 -3.18 -13.33 4.32
C SER A 107 -3.34 -11.99 3.60
N HIS A 108 -3.50 -10.88 4.31
CA HIS A 108 -3.79 -9.58 3.73
C HIS A 108 -2.96 -8.48 4.39
N VAL A 109 -2.67 -7.42 3.63
CA VAL A 109 -2.00 -6.22 4.12
C VAL A 109 -2.77 -4.98 3.68
N MET A 110 -2.79 -3.98 4.56
CA MET A 110 -3.47 -2.71 4.40
C MET A 110 -2.59 -1.57 4.88
N LEU A 111 -2.86 -0.36 4.42
CA LEU A 111 -2.21 0.85 4.89
C LEU A 111 -3.21 1.66 5.74
N TYR A 112 -2.87 1.93 6.98
CA TYR A 112 -3.64 2.86 7.81
C TYR A 112 -3.37 4.28 7.34
N ILE A 113 -4.38 4.95 6.82
CA ILE A 113 -4.26 6.29 6.24
C ILE A 113 -4.36 7.38 7.31
N GLY A 114 -5.05 7.13 8.41
CA GLY A 114 -5.38 8.11 9.43
C GLY A 114 -6.87 8.26 9.58
N CYS A 115 -7.28 9.36 10.23
CA CYS A 115 -8.69 9.68 10.48
C CYS A 115 -9.15 10.84 9.60
N ASP A 116 -10.44 10.87 9.31
CA ASP A 116 -11.12 12.08 8.81
C ASP A 116 -11.31 13.13 9.92
N LEU A 117 -11.95 14.25 9.58
CA LEU A 117 -12.22 15.34 10.51
C LEU A 117 -13.16 14.96 11.66
N GLU A 118 -13.91 13.88 11.50
CA GLU A 118 -14.84 13.33 12.50
C GLU A 118 -14.16 12.28 13.40
N GLY A 119 -12.87 11.99 13.16
CA GLY A 119 -12.09 11.00 13.89
C GLY A 119 -12.30 9.57 13.41
N THR A 120 -12.95 9.34 12.28
CA THR A 120 -13.15 8.01 11.71
C THR A 120 -11.87 7.52 11.04
N PRO A 121 -11.28 6.38 11.46
CA PRO A 121 -10.08 5.84 10.84
C PRO A 121 -10.36 5.11 9.53
N TYR A 122 -9.45 5.26 8.56
CA TYR A 122 -9.51 4.66 7.24
C TYR A 122 -8.31 3.79 6.93
N LEU A 123 -8.59 2.71 6.22
CA LEU A 123 -7.61 1.79 5.65
C LEU A 123 -7.64 1.89 4.12
N LEU A 124 -6.46 1.96 3.50
CA LEU A 124 -6.32 1.76 2.07
C LEU A 124 -5.84 0.33 1.83
N HIS A 125 -6.54 -0.39 0.99
CA HIS A 125 -6.17 -1.75 0.64
C HIS A 125 -6.76 -2.17 -0.71
N ASN A 126 -6.22 -3.23 -1.29
CA ASN A 126 -6.74 -3.84 -2.49
C ASN A 126 -7.33 -5.23 -2.18
N SER A 127 -8.67 -5.30 -2.24
CA SER A 127 -9.45 -6.52 -2.03
C SER A 127 -10.73 -6.40 -2.86
N GLY A 128 -10.73 -6.99 -4.06
CA GLY A 128 -11.78 -6.78 -5.06
C GLY A 128 -11.74 -5.41 -5.75
N GLY A 129 -10.61 -4.70 -5.63
CA GLY A 129 -10.33 -3.34 -6.09
C GLY A 129 -9.68 -2.51 -4.99
N CYS A 130 -8.77 -1.60 -5.39
CA CYS A 130 -8.10 -0.70 -4.44
C CYS A 130 -9.07 0.37 -3.97
N LYS A 131 -9.22 0.50 -2.66
CA LYS A 131 -10.22 1.37 -2.04
C LYS A 131 -9.79 1.90 -0.68
N LEU A 132 -10.42 3.01 -0.29
CA LEU A 132 -10.48 3.46 1.10
C LEU A 132 -11.70 2.81 1.78
N GLN A 133 -11.49 2.24 2.95
CA GLN A 133 -12.55 1.63 3.74
C GLN A 133 -12.46 2.09 5.19
N LYS A 134 -13.60 2.41 5.81
CA LYS A 134 -13.66 2.66 7.25
C LYS A 134 -13.16 1.43 7.99
N ALA A 135 -12.24 1.62 8.94
CA ALA A 135 -11.61 0.52 9.66
C ALA A 135 -12.63 -0.35 10.40
N GLN A 136 -13.67 0.25 10.97
CA GLN A 136 -14.77 -0.46 11.64
C GLN A 136 -15.49 -1.46 10.70
N SER A 137 -15.65 -1.08 9.42
CA SER A 137 -16.34 -1.93 8.43
C SER A 137 -15.47 -3.08 7.92
N TYR A 138 -14.16 -3.03 8.15
CA TYR A 138 -13.24 -4.11 7.77
C TYR A 138 -13.25 -5.28 8.77
N GLY A 139 -13.50 -4.99 10.04
CA GLY A 139 -13.41 -5.99 11.11
C GLY A 139 -11.98 -6.23 11.59
N LEU A 140 -11.53 -5.44 12.56
CA LEU A 140 -10.14 -5.39 13.02
C LEU A 140 -9.72 -6.59 13.89
N ASN A 141 -10.63 -7.50 14.22
CA ASN A 141 -10.36 -8.66 15.11
C ASN A 141 -9.33 -9.65 14.53
N ASN A 142 -9.18 -9.67 13.21
CA ASN A 142 -8.26 -10.58 12.51
C ASN A 142 -6.88 -9.98 12.28
N ILE A 143 -6.59 -8.80 12.82
CA ILE A 143 -5.27 -8.18 12.72
C ILE A 143 -4.30 -8.92 13.64
N ILE A 144 -3.15 -9.31 13.08
CA ILE A 144 -2.11 -10.10 13.78
C ILE A 144 -0.82 -9.34 14.00
N SER A 145 -0.55 -8.33 13.21
CA SER A 145 0.61 -7.46 13.40
C SER A 145 0.45 -6.12 12.70
N ILE A 146 1.24 -5.18 13.15
CA ILE A 146 1.44 -3.88 12.53
C ILE A 146 2.92 -3.68 12.23
N LEU A 147 3.22 -2.85 11.25
CA LEU A 147 4.58 -2.47 10.89
C LEU A 147 4.62 -1.02 10.41
N LYS A 148 5.56 -0.25 10.92
CA LYS A 148 5.88 1.09 10.45
C LYS A 148 7.31 1.14 9.91
N ILE A 149 7.47 1.66 8.71
CA ILE A 149 8.77 2.04 8.14
C ILE A 149 9.08 3.48 8.59
N TYR A 150 10.27 3.72 9.10
CA TYR A 150 10.73 5.03 9.57
C TYR A 150 11.21 5.91 8.41
#